data_bf6b03eb333b0751549a3e2c5bd357fa
#
_entry.id   bf6b03eb333b0751549a3e2c5bd357fa
#
_cell.length_a   1.000
_cell.length_b   1.000
_cell.length_c   1.000
_cell.angle_alpha   90.00
_cell.angle_beta   90.00
_cell.angle_gamma   90.00
#
_symmetry.space_group_name_H-M   'P 1'
#
loop_
_entity.id
_entity.type
_entity.pdbx_description
1 polymer ?
#
loop_
_entity_poly.entity_id
_entity_poly.type
_entity_poly.pdbx_seq_one_letter_code
_entity_poly.pdbx_strand_id
1 'polypeptide(L)'
;VTDHHAIIPTNMEPQKAALSRDEKLVYDMIAKRFIAAFYPDCEFSTTTVLADINGIPFKATGKQILSDGWRAVYSKEALAADAGNSDDNNAIMPIFTEGESGPHEPSLLKKTTQPPKPYNEGTLLRAMETAGKFVDDELLREAMKENGIGRPSTRAAIIETLFKRHYIRKERKSLFPTLAGIQLIDTIQEPLLKSAELTGLWENKLRKIERGEFSANQFIDELKVLIN
;
A
#
# COMPACT_ATOMS: atom_id res chain seq x y z
N VAL A 1 2.43 15.59 2.33
CA VAL A 1 3.57 16.12 1.56
C VAL A 1 3.41 17.62 1.49
N THR A 2 4.23 18.36 2.26
CA THR A 2 4.13 19.82 2.37
C THR A 2 4.91 20.56 1.27
N ASP A 3 5.84 19.88 0.59
CA ASP A 3 6.81 20.50 -0.31
C ASP A 3 6.35 20.54 -1.77
N HIS A 4 5.26 19.85 -2.12
CA HIS A 4 4.78 19.73 -3.48
C HIS A 4 3.27 19.91 -3.55
N HIS A 5 2.81 20.60 -4.60
CA HIS A 5 1.39 20.67 -4.92
C HIS A 5 0.92 19.37 -5.60
N ALA A 6 -0.37 19.14 -5.60
CA ALA A 6 -0.97 18.01 -6.30
C ALA A 6 -0.78 18.11 -7.82
N ILE A 7 -0.76 16.96 -8.51
CA ILE A 7 -0.83 16.91 -9.96
C ILE A 7 -2.29 17.13 -10.35
N ILE A 8 -2.56 18.19 -11.11
CA ILE A 8 -3.89 18.58 -11.56
C ILE A 8 -3.90 18.82 -13.07
N PRO A 9 -5.04 18.68 -13.76
CA PRO A 9 -5.16 19.09 -15.15
C PRO A 9 -4.87 20.58 -15.33
N THR A 10 -4.24 20.92 -16.45
CA THR A 10 -4.01 22.32 -16.83
C THR A 10 -5.17 22.83 -17.71
N ASN A 11 -5.15 24.14 -18.04
CA ASN A 11 -6.13 24.74 -18.96
C ASN A 11 -5.93 24.34 -20.43
N MET A 12 -4.91 23.52 -20.74
CA MET A 12 -4.70 23.02 -22.10
C MET A 12 -5.73 21.94 -22.43
N GLU A 13 -6.42 22.09 -23.54
CA GLU A 13 -7.36 21.07 -24.03
C GLU A 13 -6.58 19.80 -24.43
N PRO A 14 -6.93 18.62 -23.87
CA PRO A 14 -6.20 17.37 -24.17
C PRO A 14 -6.20 16.99 -25.65
N GLN A 15 -7.23 17.41 -26.41
CA GLN A 15 -7.34 17.15 -27.84
C GLN A 15 -6.28 17.91 -28.65
N LYS A 16 -5.78 19.03 -28.14
CA LYS A 16 -4.72 19.83 -28.78
C LYS A 16 -3.32 19.27 -28.48
N ALA A 17 -3.18 18.44 -27.45
CA ALA A 17 -1.97 17.71 -27.15
C ALA A 17 -2.01 16.36 -27.87
N ALA A 18 -1.01 16.04 -28.70
CA ALA A 18 -0.92 14.75 -29.37
C ALA A 18 -0.55 13.63 -28.40
N LEU A 19 -1.47 13.31 -27.46
CA LEU A 19 -1.26 12.31 -26.44
C LEU A 19 -1.28 10.90 -27.05
N SER A 20 -0.31 10.08 -26.71
CA SER A 20 -0.34 8.64 -26.93
C SER A 20 -1.49 7.99 -26.14
N ARG A 21 -1.75 6.72 -26.42
CA ARG A 21 -2.78 5.95 -25.71
C ARG A 21 -2.54 5.91 -24.20
N ASP A 22 -1.30 5.67 -23.78
CA ASP A 22 -0.96 5.52 -22.37
C ASP A 22 -1.00 6.87 -21.64
N GLU A 23 -0.52 7.95 -22.29
CA GLU A 23 -0.62 9.31 -21.76
C GLU A 23 -2.07 9.72 -21.55
N LYS A 24 -2.96 9.37 -22.49
CA LYS A 24 -4.41 9.63 -22.35
C LYS A 24 -5.01 8.88 -21.17
N LEU A 25 -4.65 7.60 -20.96
CA LEU A 25 -5.11 6.83 -19.79
C LEU A 25 -4.66 7.46 -18.48
N VAL A 26 -3.40 7.91 -18.40
CA VAL A 26 -2.87 8.60 -17.22
C VAL A 26 -3.57 9.93 -17.00
N TYR A 27 -3.76 10.72 -18.07
CA TYR A 27 -4.51 11.97 -17.99
C TYR A 27 -5.93 11.77 -17.47
N ASP A 28 -6.67 10.80 -18.04
CA ASP A 28 -8.06 10.49 -17.63
C ASP A 28 -8.12 10.05 -16.15
N MET A 29 -7.12 9.31 -15.68
CA MET A 29 -7.02 8.89 -14.27
C MET A 29 -6.79 10.10 -13.35
N ILE A 30 -5.89 11.01 -13.72
CA ILE A 30 -5.60 12.23 -12.96
C ILE A 30 -6.84 13.13 -12.94
N ALA A 31 -7.49 13.35 -14.10
CA ALA A 31 -8.68 14.18 -14.21
C ALA A 31 -9.84 13.63 -13.36
N LYS A 32 -10.08 12.33 -13.39
CA LYS A 32 -11.09 11.68 -12.53
C LYS A 32 -10.77 11.84 -11.07
N ARG A 33 -9.50 11.67 -10.67
CA ARG A 33 -9.06 11.86 -9.28
C ARG A 33 -9.26 13.30 -8.81
N PHE A 34 -8.94 14.25 -9.67
CA PHE A 34 -9.15 15.68 -9.39
C PHE A 34 -10.64 16.00 -9.22
N ILE A 35 -11.50 15.54 -10.13
CA ILE A 35 -12.95 15.73 -10.03
C ILE A 35 -13.51 15.08 -8.76
N ALA A 36 -13.09 13.84 -8.45
CA ALA A 36 -13.53 13.09 -7.29
C ALA A 36 -13.21 13.80 -5.96
N ALA A 37 -12.16 14.64 -5.92
CA ALA A 37 -11.79 15.40 -4.72
C ALA A 37 -12.81 16.49 -4.34
N PHE A 38 -13.71 16.86 -5.25
CA PHE A 38 -14.80 17.83 -5.00
C PHE A 38 -16.16 17.17 -4.73
N TYR A 39 -16.22 15.84 -4.79
CA TYR A 39 -17.42 15.09 -4.43
C TYR A 39 -17.47 14.83 -2.92
N PRO A 40 -18.68 14.64 -2.39
CA PRO A 40 -18.82 14.23 -0.99
C PRO A 40 -18.17 12.88 -0.73
N ASP A 41 -17.95 12.55 0.54
CA ASP A 41 -17.42 11.27 0.95
C ASP A 41 -18.36 10.11 0.55
N CYS A 42 -17.77 8.95 0.29
CA CYS A 42 -18.52 7.72 0.12
C CYS A 42 -18.94 7.22 1.50
N GLU A 43 -20.24 7.10 1.72
CA GLU A 43 -20.80 6.57 2.96
C GLU A 43 -21.08 5.07 2.82
N PHE A 44 -20.66 4.31 3.78
CA PHE A 44 -20.93 2.86 3.83
C PHE A 44 -21.18 2.37 5.25
N SER A 45 -21.99 1.33 5.35
CA SER A 45 -22.21 0.55 6.57
C SER A 45 -21.40 -0.73 6.53
N THR A 46 -20.73 -1.07 7.62
CA THR A 46 -20.06 -2.36 7.79
C THR A 46 -20.80 -3.16 8.84
N THR A 47 -21.29 -4.33 8.45
CA THR A 47 -21.96 -5.27 9.35
C THR A 47 -21.02 -6.42 9.68
N THR A 48 -20.81 -6.68 10.95
CA THR A 48 -20.08 -7.85 11.45
C THR A 48 -21.04 -8.72 12.23
N VAL A 49 -21.20 -9.95 11.78
CA VAL A 49 -22.00 -10.98 12.46
C VAL A 49 -21.05 -11.93 13.15
N LEU A 50 -21.24 -12.10 14.44
CA LEU A 50 -20.53 -13.09 15.25
C LEU A 50 -21.54 -14.16 15.67
N ALA A 51 -21.22 -15.41 15.43
CA ALA A 51 -22.04 -16.54 15.84
C ALA A 51 -21.17 -17.55 16.58
N ASP A 52 -21.75 -18.22 17.57
CA ASP A 52 -21.15 -19.36 18.23
C ASP A 52 -22.00 -20.58 17.97
N ILE A 53 -21.40 -21.66 17.51
CA ILE A 53 -22.05 -22.93 17.25
C ILE A 53 -21.27 -24.01 17.99
N ASN A 54 -21.81 -24.47 19.11
CA ASN A 54 -21.19 -25.49 19.97
C ASN A 54 -19.77 -25.13 20.43
N GLY A 55 -19.51 -23.86 20.78
CA GLY A 55 -18.20 -23.37 21.22
C GLY A 55 -17.22 -23.06 20.05
N ILE A 56 -17.68 -23.17 18.82
CA ILE A 56 -16.90 -22.80 17.63
C ILE A 56 -17.34 -21.40 17.16
N PRO A 57 -16.47 -20.39 17.23
CA PRO A 57 -16.81 -19.04 16.79
C PRO A 57 -16.83 -18.93 15.26
N PHE A 58 -17.87 -18.33 14.74
CA PHE A 58 -18.02 -17.96 13.34
C PHE A 58 -18.08 -16.44 13.22
N LYS A 59 -17.46 -15.90 12.16
CA LYS A 59 -17.49 -14.48 11.85
C LYS A 59 -17.84 -14.29 10.38
N ALA A 60 -18.80 -13.43 10.10
CA ALA A 60 -19.08 -12.92 8.77
C ALA A 60 -19.00 -11.40 8.80
N THR A 61 -18.45 -10.80 7.74
CA THR A 61 -18.35 -9.36 7.60
C THR A 61 -18.80 -8.97 6.19
N GLY A 62 -19.65 -7.96 6.09
CA GLY A 62 -20.09 -7.42 4.81
C GLY A 62 -20.11 -5.90 4.84
N LYS A 63 -20.17 -5.31 3.65
CA LYS A 63 -20.16 -3.86 3.43
C LYS A 63 -21.30 -3.48 2.51
N GLN A 64 -22.11 -2.51 2.91
CA GLN A 64 -23.15 -1.92 2.09
C GLN A 64 -22.82 -0.45 1.85
N ILE A 65 -22.83 -0.03 0.58
CA ILE A 65 -22.65 1.38 0.22
C ILE A 65 -24.00 2.06 0.36
N LEU A 66 -24.04 3.13 1.17
CA LEU A 66 -25.23 3.95 1.43
C LEU A 66 -25.29 5.14 0.47
N SER A 67 -24.14 5.75 0.18
CA SER A 67 -23.98 6.85 -0.76
C SER A 67 -22.66 6.68 -1.53
N ASP A 68 -22.71 6.74 -2.84
CA ASP A 68 -21.53 6.55 -3.68
C ASP A 68 -20.51 7.68 -3.52
N GLY A 69 -20.95 8.91 -3.21
CA GLY A 69 -20.08 10.06 -3.08
C GLY A 69 -19.09 10.18 -4.24
N TRP A 70 -17.80 10.35 -3.96
CA TRP A 70 -16.73 10.45 -4.97
C TRP A 70 -16.62 9.22 -5.90
N ARG A 71 -17.11 8.06 -5.49
CA ARG A 71 -17.09 6.83 -6.29
C ARG A 71 -17.91 6.93 -7.57
N ALA A 72 -18.92 7.82 -7.60
CA ALA A 72 -19.75 8.08 -8.78
C ALA A 72 -18.94 8.57 -10.01
N VAL A 73 -17.73 9.10 -9.81
CA VAL A 73 -16.83 9.53 -10.89
C VAL A 73 -16.18 8.34 -11.60
N TYR A 74 -16.16 7.16 -10.99
CA TYR A 74 -15.49 5.97 -11.51
C TYR A 74 -16.50 4.95 -12.03
N SER A 75 -16.12 4.17 -13.05
CA SER A 75 -16.97 3.08 -13.52
C SER A 75 -17.00 1.93 -12.48
N LYS A 76 -18.07 1.14 -12.50
CA LYS A 76 -18.21 -0.03 -11.62
C LYS A 76 -17.08 -1.05 -11.83
N GLU A 77 -16.63 -1.21 -13.09
CA GLU A 77 -15.52 -2.10 -13.45
C GLU A 77 -14.18 -1.63 -12.86
N ALA A 78 -13.92 -0.31 -12.88
CA ALA A 78 -12.71 0.27 -12.29
C ALA A 78 -12.71 0.08 -10.78
N LEU A 79 -13.84 0.27 -10.11
CA LEU A 79 -13.99 0.07 -8.67
C LEU A 79 -13.89 -1.41 -8.27
N ALA A 80 -14.39 -2.33 -9.10
CA ALA A 80 -14.29 -3.76 -8.89
C ALA A 80 -12.84 -4.27 -9.07
N ALA A 81 -12.11 -3.72 -10.03
CA ALA A 81 -10.70 -4.06 -10.24
C ALA A 81 -9.80 -3.66 -9.06
N ASP A 82 -10.11 -2.53 -8.41
CA ASP A 82 -9.41 -2.06 -7.21
C ASP A 82 -9.77 -2.90 -5.96
N ALA A 83 -11.02 -3.33 -5.86
CA ALA A 83 -11.50 -4.21 -4.79
C ALA A 83 -10.96 -5.65 -4.88
N GLY A 84 -10.60 -6.13 -6.07
CA GLY A 84 -10.07 -7.48 -6.30
C GLY A 84 -8.70 -7.78 -5.66
N ASN A 85 -8.05 -6.78 -5.09
CA ASN A 85 -6.79 -6.91 -4.33
C ASN A 85 -6.96 -6.98 -2.81
N SER A 86 -8.16 -6.79 -2.29
CA SER A 86 -8.47 -6.99 -0.88
C SER A 86 -9.14 -8.35 -0.70
N ASP A 87 -8.57 -9.21 0.15
CA ASP A 87 -9.19 -10.46 0.62
C ASP A 87 -10.46 -10.20 1.45
N ASP A 88 -10.85 -8.94 1.64
CA ASP A 88 -12.07 -8.56 2.29
C ASP A 88 -13.25 -8.84 1.37
N ASN A 89 -13.99 -9.86 1.75
CA ASN A 89 -15.28 -10.21 1.18
C ASN A 89 -16.18 -8.96 1.10
N ASN A 90 -16.28 -8.35 -0.06
CA ASN A 90 -17.29 -7.36 -0.40
C ASN A 90 -18.69 -8.03 -0.54
N ALA A 91 -18.99 -9.02 0.33
CA ALA A 91 -20.30 -9.60 0.39
C ALA A 91 -21.29 -8.51 0.83
N ILE A 92 -22.31 -8.29 0.01
CA ILE A 92 -23.45 -7.46 0.42
C ILE A 92 -24.17 -8.24 1.52
N MET A 93 -24.11 -7.75 2.74
CA MET A 93 -24.84 -8.33 3.84
C MET A 93 -26.28 -7.82 3.83
N PRO A 94 -27.28 -8.69 4.07
CA PRO A 94 -28.65 -8.25 4.29
C PRO A 94 -28.72 -7.42 5.59
N ILE A 95 -29.80 -6.68 5.72
CA ILE A 95 -30.12 -6.01 6.99
C ILE A 95 -30.69 -7.09 7.91
N PHE A 96 -30.03 -7.32 9.03
CA PHE A 96 -30.51 -8.27 10.05
C PHE A 96 -31.49 -7.57 10.99
N THR A 97 -32.57 -8.24 11.32
CA THR A 97 -33.52 -7.84 12.35
C THR A 97 -33.43 -8.77 13.57
N GLU A 98 -33.54 -8.19 14.75
CA GLU A 98 -33.47 -8.97 15.99
C GLU A 98 -34.57 -10.05 16.02
N GLY A 99 -34.16 -11.31 16.28
CA GLY A 99 -35.07 -12.45 16.34
C GLY A 99 -35.49 -13.03 14.99
N GLU A 100 -34.95 -12.56 13.87
CA GLU A 100 -35.23 -13.18 12.57
C GLU A 100 -34.68 -14.60 12.51
N SER A 101 -35.43 -15.47 11.86
CA SER A 101 -35.01 -16.85 11.57
C SER A 101 -35.40 -17.21 10.15
N GLY A 102 -34.66 -18.12 9.54
CA GLY A 102 -34.93 -18.54 8.17
C GLY A 102 -34.26 -19.87 7.84
N PRO A 103 -34.65 -20.49 6.73
CA PRO A 103 -33.97 -21.67 6.23
C PRO A 103 -32.52 -21.35 5.88
N HIS A 104 -31.59 -22.24 6.18
CA HIS A 104 -30.22 -22.16 5.77
C HIS A 104 -29.73 -23.48 5.18
N GLU A 105 -28.88 -23.40 4.19
CA GLU A 105 -28.17 -24.55 3.60
C GLU A 105 -26.70 -24.46 3.98
N PRO A 106 -26.26 -25.20 5.01
CA PRO A 106 -24.85 -25.17 5.39
C PRO A 106 -23.98 -25.82 4.33
N SER A 107 -22.89 -25.18 3.95
CA SER A 107 -21.89 -25.74 3.06
C SER A 107 -20.51 -25.69 3.69
N LEU A 108 -19.77 -26.79 3.55
CA LEU A 108 -18.38 -26.90 4.00
C LEU A 108 -17.44 -26.83 2.78
N LEU A 109 -16.66 -25.77 2.71
CA LEU A 109 -15.62 -25.62 1.69
C LEU A 109 -14.25 -25.91 2.31
N LYS A 110 -13.63 -27.02 1.91
CA LYS A 110 -12.23 -27.30 2.28
C LYS A 110 -11.32 -26.41 1.45
N LYS A 111 -10.62 -25.48 2.09
CA LYS A 111 -9.63 -24.61 1.45
C LYS A 111 -8.24 -24.89 2.02
N THR A 112 -7.22 -24.63 1.21
CA THR A 112 -5.82 -24.70 1.63
C THR A 112 -5.28 -23.28 1.66
N THR A 113 -4.52 -22.93 2.68
CA THR A 113 -3.82 -21.64 2.75
C THR A 113 -2.87 -21.52 1.57
N GLN A 114 -2.83 -20.35 0.99
CA GLN A 114 -1.93 -20.05 -0.13
C GLN A 114 -0.84 -19.08 0.37
N PRO A 115 0.40 -19.22 -0.10
CA PRO A 115 1.45 -18.26 0.21
C PRO A 115 1.07 -16.88 -0.33
N PRO A 116 1.63 -15.79 0.25
CA PRO A 116 1.44 -14.45 -0.27
C PRO A 116 1.81 -14.39 -1.76
N LYS A 117 1.03 -13.63 -2.54
CA LYS A 117 1.33 -13.43 -3.96
C LYS A 117 2.66 -12.68 -4.11
N PRO A 118 3.49 -13.01 -5.12
CA PRO A 118 4.67 -12.22 -5.44
C PRO A 118 4.30 -10.75 -5.67
N TYR A 119 5.21 -9.85 -5.33
CA TYR A 119 5.03 -8.44 -5.62
C TYR A 119 4.93 -8.18 -7.13
N ASN A 120 4.19 -7.18 -7.52
CA ASN A 120 4.33 -6.46 -8.78
C ASN A 120 4.89 -5.06 -8.50
N GLU A 121 5.19 -4.28 -9.53
CA GLU A 121 5.77 -2.94 -9.34
C GLU A 121 4.88 -2.03 -8.46
N GLY A 122 3.56 -2.05 -8.68
CA GLY A 122 2.62 -1.26 -7.89
C GLY A 122 2.53 -1.71 -6.44
N THR A 123 2.47 -3.03 -6.18
CA THR A 123 2.42 -3.55 -4.81
C THR A 123 3.75 -3.40 -4.08
N LEU A 124 4.89 -3.43 -4.80
CA LEU A 124 6.20 -3.12 -4.22
C LEU A 124 6.31 -1.64 -3.83
N LEU A 125 5.88 -0.72 -4.72
CA LEU A 125 5.79 0.71 -4.39
C LEU A 125 4.95 0.95 -3.13
N ARG A 126 3.80 0.30 -3.03
CA ARG A 126 2.94 0.39 -1.84
C ARG A 126 3.61 -0.20 -0.60
N ALA A 127 4.32 -1.33 -0.72
CA ALA A 127 5.07 -1.91 0.39
C ALA A 127 6.20 -0.98 0.86
N MET A 128 6.89 -0.29 -0.04
CA MET A 128 7.88 0.73 0.31
C MET A 128 7.22 1.91 1.04
N GLU A 129 6.07 2.37 0.58
CA GLU A 129 5.31 3.46 1.21
C GLU A 129 4.85 3.09 2.63
N THR A 130 4.40 1.86 2.82
CA THR A 130 3.87 1.38 4.10
C THR A 130 4.87 0.51 4.86
N ALA A 131 6.17 0.68 4.63
CA ALA A 131 7.23 -0.17 5.18
C ALA A 131 7.27 -0.18 6.71
N GLY A 132 6.78 0.87 7.37
CA GLY A 132 6.61 0.88 8.82
C GLY A 132 5.76 -0.26 9.39
N LYS A 133 4.89 -0.88 8.58
CA LYS A 133 4.10 -2.05 8.99
C LYS A 133 4.95 -3.30 9.27
N PHE A 134 6.18 -3.34 8.75
CA PHE A 134 7.12 -4.43 8.94
C PHE A 134 8.11 -4.16 10.09
N VAL A 135 7.91 -3.07 10.83
CA VAL A 135 8.75 -2.69 11.98
C VAL A 135 7.98 -2.96 13.26
N ASP A 136 8.58 -3.73 14.17
CA ASP A 136 7.94 -4.11 15.44
C ASP A 136 7.96 -2.97 16.46
N ASP A 137 9.02 -2.17 16.49
CA ASP A 137 9.15 -1.01 17.38
C ASP A 137 8.18 0.11 16.99
N GLU A 138 7.34 0.53 17.96
CA GLU A 138 6.27 1.50 17.71
C GLU A 138 6.81 2.90 17.41
N LEU A 139 7.92 3.32 18.03
CA LEU A 139 8.53 4.63 17.78
C LEU A 139 9.13 4.69 16.37
N LEU A 140 9.80 3.61 15.94
CA LEU A 140 10.36 3.51 14.61
C LEU A 140 9.25 3.39 13.54
N ARG A 141 8.19 2.67 13.86
CA ARG A 141 6.99 2.58 13.01
C ARG A 141 6.37 3.95 12.79
N GLU A 142 6.21 4.75 13.84
CA GLU A 142 5.68 6.10 13.75
C GLU A 142 6.62 7.02 12.94
N ALA A 143 7.95 6.91 13.13
CA ALA A 143 8.92 7.66 12.35
C ALA A 143 8.85 7.37 10.85
N MET A 144 8.49 6.14 10.47
CA MET A 144 8.34 5.72 9.07
C MET A 144 6.96 5.98 8.47
N LYS A 145 5.97 6.34 9.29
CA LYS A 145 4.56 6.45 8.85
C LYS A 145 4.36 7.47 7.74
N GLU A 146 5.14 8.55 7.74
CA GLU A 146 5.02 9.62 6.74
C GLU A 146 5.80 9.32 5.45
N ASN A 147 6.95 8.66 5.53
CA ASN A 147 7.87 8.55 4.41
C ASN A 147 8.08 7.12 3.88
N GLY A 148 7.94 6.09 4.73
CA GLY A 148 8.27 4.71 4.36
C GLY A 148 9.75 4.56 3.96
N ILE A 149 10.03 3.66 2.99
CA ILE A 149 11.35 3.51 2.38
C ILE A 149 11.40 4.33 1.09
N GLY A 150 12.34 5.27 1.03
CA GLY A 150 12.49 6.20 -0.10
C GLY A 150 11.36 7.24 -0.18
N ARG A 151 11.64 8.37 -0.80
CA ARG A 151 10.64 9.41 -1.06
C ARG A 151 9.76 9.03 -2.26
N PRO A 152 8.52 9.52 -2.38
CA PRO A 152 7.65 9.25 -3.52
C PRO A 152 8.35 9.47 -4.87
N SER A 153 9.14 10.53 -5.01
CA SER A 153 9.88 10.87 -6.24
C SER A 153 11.04 9.92 -6.57
N THR A 154 11.55 9.14 -5.63
CA THR A 154 12.74 8.29 -5.82
C THR A 154 12.43 6.80 -5.83
N ARG A 155 11.26 6.37 -5.34
CA ARG A 155 10.92 4.93 -5.26
C ARG A 155 10.97 4.22 -6.61
N ALA A 156 10.43 4.84 -7.66
CA ALA A 156 10.47 4.26 -9.00
C ALA A 156 11.92 4.04 -9.47
N ALA A 157 12.78 5.05 -9.32
CA ALA A 157 14.20 4.97 -9.69
C ALA A 157 14.97 3.92 -8.87
N ILE A 158 14.59 3.70 -7.61
CA ILE A 158 15.15 2.61 -6.78
C ILE A 158 14.80 1.25 -7.40
N ILE A 159 13.52 1.02 -7.73
CA ILE A 159 13.08 -0.24 -8.36
C ILE A 159 13.78 -0.44 -9.71
N GLU A 160 13.86 0.59 -10.55
CA GLU A 160 14.60 0.53 -11.82
C GLU A 160 16.08 0.17 -11.61
N THR A 161 16.69 0.69 -10.55
CA THR A 161 18.09 0.37 -10.20
C THR A 161 18.23 -1.11 -9.83
N LEU A 162 17.26 -1.71 -9.12
CA LEU A 162 17.27 -3.14 -8.83
C LEU A 162 17.21 -3.98 -10.11
N PHE A 163 16.40 -3.57 -11.09
CA PHE A 163 16.38 -4.22 -12.42
C PHE A 163 17.70 -4.04 -13.16
N LYS A 164 18.21 -2.83 -13.23
CA LYS A 164 19.47 -2.50 -13.93
C LYS A 164 20.67 -3.27 -13.37
N ARG A 165 20.66 -3.52 -12.06
CA ARG A 165 21.70 -4.32 -11.39
C ARG A 165 21.42 -5.81 -11.40
N HIS A 166 20.35 -6.23 -12.04
CA HIS A 166 19.93 -7.64 -12.11
C HIS A 166 19.71 -8.30 -10.75
N TYR A 167 19.30 -7.55 -9.73
CA TYR A 167 18.94 -8.12 -8.42
C TYR A 167 17.52 -8.68 -8.41
N ILE A 168 16.64 -8.11 -9.22
CA ILE A 168 15.28 -8.61 -9.44
C ILE A 168 15.01 -8.78 -10.93
N ARG A 169 14.05 -9.63 -11.25
CA ARG A 169 13.53 -9.84 -12.61
C ARG A 169 12.02 -9.83 -12.60
N LYS A 170 11.43 -9.53 -13.75
CA LYS A 170 9.99 -9.50 -13.95
C LYS A 170 9.57 -10.71 -14.80
N GLU A 171 8.59 -11.47 -14.32
CA GLU A 171 7.93 -12.51 -15.09
C GLU A 171 6.45 -12.13 -15.22
N ARG A 172 6.01 -11.78 -16.41
CA ARG A 172 4.69 -11.18 -16.68
C ARG A 172 4.49 -9.92 -15.84
N LYS A 173 3.67 -9.97 -14.79
CA LYS A 173 3.41 -8.85 -13.88
C LYS A 173 4.09 -9.01 -12.51
N SER A 174 4.66 -10.17 -12.23
CA SER A 174 5.25 -10.51 -10.94
C SER A 174 6.76 -10.25 -10.90
N LEU A 175 7.25 -9.83 -9.75
CA LEU A 175 8.64 -9.58 -9.46
C LEU A 175 9.24 -10.75 -8.69
N PHE A 176 10.42 -11.18 -9.09
CA PHE A 176 11.17 -12.25 -8.43
C PHE A 176 12.62 -11.84 -8.21
N PRO A 177 13.23 -12.24 -7.09
CA PRO A 177 14.66 -12.07 -6.92
C PRO A 177 15.42 -12.93 -7.93
N THR A 178 16.59 -12.47 -8.35
CA THR A 178 17.56 -13.28 -9.09
C THR A 178 18.53 -13.97 -8.12
N LEU A 179 19.31 -14.89 -8.63
CA LEU A 179 20.38 -15.51 -7.83
C LEU A 179 21.36 -14.46 -7.27
N ALA A 180 21.74 -13.47 -8.09
CA ALA A 180 22.60 -12.37 -7.65
C ALA A 180 21.96 -11.54 -6.53
N GLY A 181 20.66 -11.27 -6.61
CA GLY A 181 19.92 -10.57 -5.56
C GLY A 181 19.88 -11.34 -4.26
N ILE A 182 19.64 -12.65 -4.32
CA ILE A 182 19.62 -13.54 -3.15
C ILE A 182 21.02 -13.58 -2.53
N GLN A 183 22.06 -13.83 -3.32
CA GLN A 183 23.44 -13.88 -2.83
C GLN A 183 23.89 -12.56 -2.20
N LEU A 184 23.47 -11.41 -2.75
CA LEU A 184 23.75 -10.11 -2.13
C LEU A 184 23.20 -10.04 -0.71
N ILE A 185 21.92 -10.40 -0.52
CA ILE A 185 21.29 -10.37 0.81
C ILE A 185 21.94 -11.37 1.76
N ASP A 186 22.30 -12.56 1.29
CA ASP A 186 22.95 -13.59 2.10
C ASP A 186 24.37 -13.17 2.53
N THR A 187 25.07 -12.40 1.69
CA THR A 187 26.43 -11.92 1.95
C THR A 187 26.46 -10.80 2.99
N ILE A 188 25.41 -9.98 3.08
CA ILE A 188 25.31 -8.91 4.08
C ILE A 188 25.19 -9.54 5.47
N GLN A 189 26.16 -9.30 6.34
CA GLN A 189 26.17 -9.83 7.70
C GLN A 189 25.42 -8.94 8.69
N GLU A 190 25.37 -7.62 8.44
CA GLU A 190 24.68 -6.66 9.30
C GLU A 190 23.15 -6.76 9.14
N PRO A 191 22.41 -7.22 10.16
CA PRO A 191 20.96 -7.42 10.06
C PRO A 191 20.19 -6.12 9.80
N LEU A 192 20.65 -5.00 10.35
CA LEU A 192 19.99 -3.69 10.18
C LEU A 192 19.97 -3.23 8.73
N LEU A 193 21.00 -3.56 7.92
CA LEU A 193 21.04 -3.24 6.50
C LEU A 193 19.97 -4.02 5.69
N LYS A 194 19.45 -5.10 6.25
CA LYS A 194 18.43 -5.95 5.65
C LYS A 194 17.01 -5.65 6.15
N SER A 195 16.87 -4.71 7.07
CA SER A 195 15.59 -4.38 7.70
C SER A 195 15.13 -2.96 7.37
N ALA A 196 13.83 -2.74 7.46
CA ALA A 196 13.24 -1.40 7.37
C ALA A 196 13.55 -0.55 8.61
N GLU A 197 13.96 -1.18 9.72
CA GLU A 197 14.24 -0.52 11.01
C GLU A 197 15.36 0.50 10.90
N LEU A 198 16.41 0.22 10.11
CA LEU A 198 17.50 1.16 9.91
C LEU A 198 17.00 2.50 9.36
N THR A 199 16.10 2.45 8.40
CA THR A 199 15.47 3.67 7.86
C THR A 199 14.69 4.40 8.96
N GLY A 200 13.91 3.67 9.75
CA GLY A 200 13.17 4.24 10.88
C GLY A 200 14.07 4.89 11.93
N LEU A 201 15.18 4.25 12.28
CA LEU A 201 16.18 4.78 13.20
C LEU A 201 16.79 6.09 12.69
N TRP A 202 17.17 6.14 11.42
CA TRP A 202 17.78 7.33 10.83
C TRP A 202 16.77 8.47 10.70
N GLU A 203 15.57 8.21 10.23
CA GLU A 203 14.49 9.21 10.15
C GLU A 203 14.16 9.79 11.53
N ASN A 204 14.10 8.96 12.58
CA ASN A 204 13.89 9.43 13.95
C ASN A 204 15.05 10.33 14.42
N LYS A 205 16.30 9.94 14.18
CA LYS A 205 17.47 10.75 14.54
C LYS A 205 17.51 12.08 13.77
N LEU A 206 17.21 12.05 12.48
CA LEU A 206 17.15 13.26 11.66
C LEU A 206 16.08 14.24 12.16
N ARG A 207 14.89 13.76 12.54
CA ARG A 207 13.85 14.59 13.17
C ARG A 207 14.29 15.17 14.52
N LYS A 208 15.04 14.40 15.32
CA LYS A 208 15.60 14.92 16.57
C LYS A 208 16.65 15.99 16.33
N ILE A 209 17.45 15.87 15.26
CA ILE A 209 18.40 16.91 14.85
C ILE A 209 17.66 18.17 14.44
N GLU A 210 16.59 18.06 13.64
CA GLU A 210 15.76 19.18 13.21
C GLU A 210 15.17 19.95 14.40
N ARG A 211 14.79 19.24 15.47
CA ARG A 211 14.26 19.82 16.71
C ARG A 211 15.34 20.30 17.68
N GLY A 212 16.62 20.11 17.36
CA GLY A 212 17.72 20.44 18.25
C GLY A 212 17.92 19.48 19.44
N GLU A 213 17.27 18.31 19.41
CA GLU A 213 17.30 17.29 20.47
C GLU A 213 18.46 16.29 20.32
N PHE A 214 19.14 16.28 19.16
CA PHE A 214 20.25 15.39 18.87
C PHE A 214 21.31 16.08 18.00
N SER A 215 22.59 15.73 18.20
CA SER A 215 23.71 16.35 17.49
C SER A 215 23.91 15.76 16.09
N ALA A 216 23.97 16.61 15.05
CA ALA A 216 24.30 16.19 13.70
C ALA A 216 25.70 15.54 13.61
N ASN A 217 26.69 16.05 14.35
CA ASN A 217 28.05 15.48 14.38
C ASN A 217 28.04 14.07 14.97
N GLN A 218 27.31 13.86 16.06
CA GLN A 218 27.15 12.54 16.65
C GLN A 218 26.51 11.56 15.67
N PHE A 219 25.50 11.99 14.93
CA PHE A 219 24.87 11.17 13.89
C PHE A 219 25.86 10.73 12.79
N ILE A 220 26.69 11.67 12.35
CA ILE A 220 27.75 11.38 11.36
C ILE A 220 28.80 10.40 11.88
N ASP A 221 29.18 10.53 13.15
CA ASP A 221 30.17 9.62 13.74
C ASP A 221 29.60 8.21 13.93
N GLU A 222 28.32 8.07 14.28
CA GLU A 222 27.63 6.78 14.32
C GLU A 222 27.55 6.13 12.94
N LEU A 223 27.29 6.92 11.88
CA LEU A 223 27.32 6.43 10.50
C LEU A 223 28.69 5.91 10.09
N LYS A 224 29.77 6.60 10.46
CA LYS A 224 31.12 6.14 10.18
C LYS A 224 31.43 4.81 10.85
N VAL A 225 30.95 4.60 12.08
CA VAL A 225 31.12 3.33 12.81
C VAL A 225 30.37 2.20 12.12
N LEU A 226 29.18 2.46 11.56
CA LEU A 226 28.40 1.45 10.85
C LEU A 226 29.03 1.03 9.51
N ILE A 227 29.84 1.92 8.90
CA ILE A 227 30.43 1.69 7.56
C ILE A 227 31.82 0.99 7.68
N ASN A 228 32.51 1.12 8.80
CA ASN A 228 33.81 0.51 9.08
C ASN A 228 33.68 -0.87 9.72
#